data_7978901e1ce4167b641ce70a09e20849
#
_entry.id   7978901e1ce4167b641ce70a09e20849
#
_cell.length_a   1.000
_cell.length_b   1.000
_cell.length_c   1.000
_cell.angle_alpha   90.00
_cell.angle_beta   90.00
_cell.angle_gamma   90.00
#
_symmetry.space_group_name_H-M   'P 1'
#
loop_
_entity.id
_entity.type
_entity.pdbx_description
1 polymer ?
#
loop_
_entity_poly.entity_id
_entity_poly.type
_entity_poly.pdbx_seq_one_letter_code
_entity_poly.pdbx_strand_id
1 'polypeptide(L)'
;VATVALTLGAVAVAIVLAPSGSAPPPEGLAFLLFVGSSVHVASTGWFYTVPGVRAHMRRNKARYLWWPVALLAGAGAIAALSPRPVLYWLLLPYFGWQFYHYQKQNLGIAALAASACRVAPLSRAERAALQVAGLAAVGALAARPSQLQLPIGHVLHGPGPQAPLLAASLVFAAAVATGAGCLARRGRANRPAGFCAAYLTSLAFGLPVFAFSSPYASVAGLTIAHGLQYLLLMSLVAGGGAGGMRRLVRLAALCNIALIGGSLLSVASDQIAARPAGRILFGLFLGAVMAHFVIDAGVWRLRDAFPRAFLAAQLPYLLPPRTVRSPIHRLPI
;
A
#
# COMPACT_ATOMS: atom_id res chain seq x y z
N VAL A 1 -15.19 5.29 6.34
CA VAL A 1 -15.79 6.07 5.23
C VAL A 1 -14.71 6.80 4.42
N ALA A 2 -13.84 7.62 5.03
CA ALA A 2 -12.84 8.41 4.28
C ALA A 2 -11.92 7.56 3.38
N THR A 3 -11.40 6.44 3.87
CA THR A 3 -10.55 5.52 3.05
C THR A 3 -11.31 4.96 1.85
N VAL A 4 -12.60 4.63 2.00
CA VAL A 4 -13.46 4.16 0.90
C VAL A 4 -13.63 5.27 -0.15
N ALA A 5 -13.96 6.49 0.30
CA ALA A 5 -14.14 7.64 -0.60
C ALA A 5 -12.85 7.97 -1.36
N LEU A 6 -11.68 7.94 -0.69
CA LEU A 6 -10.38 8.15 -1.33
C LEU A 6 -10.07 7.05 -2.36
N THR A 7 -10.40 5.78 -2.05
CA THR A 7 -10.16 4.68 -2.99
C THR A 7 -11.02 4.83 -4.25
N LEU A 8 -12.32 4.98 -4.06
CA LEU A 8 -13.26 5.08 -5.17
C LEU A 8 -13.02 6.36 -5.98
N GLY A 9 -12.78 7.48 -5.31
CA GLY A 9 -12.46 8.76 -5.94
C GLY A 9 -11.17 8.70 -6.76
N ALA A 10 -10.10 8.12 -6.22
CA ALA A 10 -8.84 7.98 -6.93
C ALA A 10 -8.96 7.11 -8.19
N VAL A 11 -9.68 5.99 -8.08
CA VAL A 11 -9.94 5.11 -9.24
C VAL A 11 -10.81 5.83 -10.27
N ALA A 12 -11.89 6.51 -9.85
CA ALA A 12 -12.76 7.25 -10.74
C ALA A 12 -12.02 8.37 -11.49
N VAL A 13 -11.22 9.16 -10.78
CA VAL A 13 -10.39 10.22 -11.37
C VAL A 13 -9.36 9.65 -12.35
N ALA A 14 -8.72 8.54 -12.02
CA ALA A 14 -7.77 7.88 -12.91
C ALA A 14 -8.43 7.36 -14.19
N ILE A 15 -9.67 6.86 -14.11
CA ILE A 15 -10.45 6.43 -15.27
C ILE A 15 -10.81 7.63 -16.15
N VAL A 16 -11.33 8.71 -15.55
CA VAL A 16 -11.77 9.91 -16.28
C VAL A 16 -10.61 10.65 -16.93
N LEU A 17 -9.47 10.71 -16.26
CA LEU A 17 -8.26 11.39 -16.74
C LEU A 17 -7.33 10.47 -17.54
N ALA A 18 -7.65 9.19 -17.71
CA ALA A 18 -6.83 8.28 -18.48
C ALA A 18 -6.64 8.78 -19.93
N PRO A 19 -5.42 9.01 -20.40
CA PRO A 19 -5.20 9.44 -21.77
C PRO A 19 -5.55 8.32 -22.75
N SER A 20 -5.92 8.71 -23.96
CA SER A 20 -6.14 7.79 -25.06
C SER A 20 -4.79 7.35 -25.68
N GLY A 21 -4.65 6.07 -25.98
CA GLY A 21 -3.46 5.51 -26.64
C GLY A 21 -2.18 5.69 -25.81
N SER A 22 -1.12 6.18 -26.45
CA SER A 22 0.22 6.39 -25.88
C SER A 22 0.48 7.84 -25.40
N ALA A 23 -0.54 8.66 -25.33
CA ALA A 23 -0.40 10.04 -24.87
C ALA A 23 0.07 10.09 -23.41
N PRO A 24 0.87 11.09 -23.03
CA PRO A 24 1.28 11.28 -21.64
C PRO A 24 0.06 11.61 -20.76
N PRO A 25 0.11 11.31 -19.45
CA PRO A 25 -0.96 11.65 -18.54
C PRO A 25 -1.11 13.17 -18.45
N PRO A 26 -2.35 13.69 -18.34
CA PRO A 26 -2.55 15.11 -18.09
C PRO A 26 -1.94 15.51 -16.74
N GLU A 27 -1.55 16.77 -16.58
CA GLU A 27 -0.83 17.29 -15.40
C GLU A 27 -1.50 16.92 -14.07
N GLY A 28 -2.83 17.02 -14.01
CA GLY A 28 -3.58 16.64 -12.81
C GLY A 28 -3.41 15.16 -12.42
N LEU A 29 -3.39 14.25 -13.40
CA LEU A 29 -3.16 12.84 -13.15
C LEU A 29 -1.70 12.57 -12.77
N ALA A 30 -0.75 13.25 -13.43
CA ALA A 30 0.68 13.17 -13.10
C ALA A 30 0.95 13.67 -11.67
N PHE A 31 0.31 14.77 -11.26
CA PHE A 31 0.41 15.27 -9.89
C PHE A 31 -0.17 14.28 -8.87
N LEU A 32 -1.33 13.69 -9.14
CA LEU A 32 -1.91 12.69 -8.27
C LEU A 32 -1.04 11.43 -8.16
N LEU A 33 -0.40 11.02 -9.27
CA LEU A 33 0.59 9.94 -9.26
C LEU A 33 1.82 10.30 -8.44
N PHE A 34 2.34 11.52 -8.56
CA PHE A 34 3.44 12.01 -7.72
C PHE A 34 3.08 11.93 -6.24
N VAL A 35 1.89 12.40 -5.85
CA VAL A 35 1.40 12.32 -4.47
C VAL A 35 1.21 10.86 -4.03
N GLY A 36 0.57 10.05 -4.88
CA GLY A 36 0.24 8.66 -4.59
C GLY A 36 1.43 7.70 -4.65
N SER A 37 2.56 8.08 -5.24
CA SER A 37 3.79 7.28 -5.31
C SER A 37 4.90 7.85 -4.43
N SER A 38 5.54 8.92 -4.86
CA SER A 38 6.77 9.44 -4.26
C SER A 38 6.54 10.11 -2.90
N VAL A 39 5.49 10.94 -2.79
CA VAL A 39 5.19 11.68 -1.55
C VAL A 39 4.80 10.75 -0.41
N HIS A 40 3.96 9.74 -0.69
CA HIS A 40 3.55 8.81 0.38
C HIS A 40 4.74 7.95 0.86
N VAL A 41 5.61 7.50 -0.04
CA VAL A 41 6.83 6.74 0.31
C VAL A 41 7.73 7.57 1.21
N ALA A 42 8.01 8.81 0.83
CA ALA A 42 8.84 9.73 1.61
C ALA A 42 8.25 10.03 2.99
N SER A 43 6.92 10.08 3.11
CA SER A 43 6.24 10.37 4.38
C SER A 43 6.57 9.36 5.49
N THR A 44 6.98 8.13 5.14
CA THR A 44 7.47 7.11 6.10
C THR A 44 8.68 7.62 6.89
N GLY A 45 9.49 8.50 6.32
CA GLY A 45 10.61 9.14 6.99
C GLY A 45 10.22 9.88 8.28
N TRP A 46 8.97 10.33 8.39
CA TRP A 46 8.45 10.97 9.58
C TRP A 46 8.55 10.11 10.84
N PHE A 47 8.42 8.80 10.75
CA PHE A 47 8.55 7.90 11.90
C PHE A 47 9.92 8.01 12.61
N TYR A 48 10.96 8.35 11.86
CA TYR A 48 12.31 8.56 12.42
C TYR A 48 12.44 9.87 13.23
N THR A 49 11.48 10.78 13.11
CA THR A 49 11.43 12.01 13.92
C THR A 49 10.78 11.80 15.28
N VAL A 50 9.99 10.72 15.45
CA VAL A 50 9.24 10.43 16.67
C VAL A 50 10.12 9.70 17.69
N PRO A 51 10.43 10.26 18.87
CA PRO A 51 11.39 9.69 19.81
C PRO A 51 11.09 8.24 20.22
N GLY A 52 9.83 7.93 20.55
CA GLY A 52 9.41 6.59 20.95
C GLY A 52 9.56 5.55 19.82
N VAL A 53 9.19 5.94 18.58
CA VAL A 53 9.35 5.09 17.40
C VAL A 53 10.83 4.88 17.10
N ARG A 54 11.63 5.94 17.16
CA ARG A 54 13.09 5.86 16.96
C ARG A 54 13.77 4.94 18.00
N ALA A 55 13.34 4.99 19.27
CA ALA A 55 13.85 4.07 20.29
C ALA A 55 13.49 2.60 19.98
N HIS A 56 12.27 2.34 19.50
CA HIS A 56 11.86 1.01 19.02
C HIS A 56 12.68 0.56 17.81
N MET A 57 12.91 1.43 16.85
CA MET A 57 13.69 1.14 15.64
C MET A 57 15.16 0.79 15.99
N ARG A 58 15.75 1.52 16.94
CA ARG A 58 17.13 1.23 17.43
C ARG A 58 17.26 -0.15 18.06
N ARG A 59 16.21 -0.69 18.68
CA ARG A 59 16.18 -2.05 19.24
C ARG A 59 15.99 -3.11 18.14
N ASN A 60 15.48 -2.72 16.97
CA ASN A 60 15.18 -3.61 15.84
C ASN A 60 15.96 -3.18 14.58
N LYS A 61 17.27 -2.94 14.73
CA LYS A 61 18.15 -2.39 13.69
C LYS A 61 18.10 -3.17 12.37
N ALA A 62 17.94 -4.50 12.42
CA ALA A 62 17.86 -5.32 11.22
C ALA A 62 16.75 -4.80 10.28
N ARG A 63 15.54 -4.60 10.80
CA ARG A 63 14.38 -4.17 10.00
C ARG A 63 14.42 -2.71 9.61
N TYR A 64 14.86 -1.82 10.52
CA TYR A 64 14.69 -0.38 10.34
C TYR A 64 15.95 0.35 9.90
N LEU A 65 17.09 -0.35 9.82
CA LEU A 65 18.35 0.22 9.35
C LEU A 65 18.99 -0.68 8.30
N TRP A 66 19.33 -1.94 8.66
CA TRP A 66 20.16 -2.77 7.78
C TRP A 66 19.43 -3.20 6.51
N TRP A 67 18.17 -3.66 6.60
CA TRP A 67 17.38 -3.98 5.40
C TRP A 67 17.12 -2.76 4.52
N PRO A 68 16.67 -1.58 5.02
CA PRO A 68 16.57 -0.37 4.21
C PRO A 68 17.86 0.01 3.50
N VAL A 69 19.00 0.03 4.21
CA VAL A 69 20.31 0.34 3.61
C VAL A 69 20.69 -0.69 2.54
N ALA A 70 20.51 -1.98 2.82
CA ALA A 70 20.81 -3.05 1.86
C ALA A 70 19.93 -2.96 0.60
N LEU A 71 18.65 -2.60 0.75
CA LEU A 71 17.73 -2.42 -0.39
C LEU A 71 18.11 -1.20 -1.23
N LEU A 72 18.48 -0.08 -0.59
CA LEU A 72 18.96 1.10 -1.30
C LEU A 72 20.24 0.81 -2.07
N ALA A 73 21.26 0.26 -1.38
CA ALA A 73 22.56 -0.03 -1.98
C ALA A 73 22.45 -1.11 -3.07
N GLY A 74 21.74 -2.20 -2.78
CA GLY A 74 21.54 -3.31 -3.71
C GLY A 74 20.77 -2.91 -4.95
N ALA A 75 19.65 -2.18 -4.80
CA ALA A 75 18.87 -1.72 -5.95
C ALA A 75 19.65 -0.67 -6.78
N GLY A 76 20.41 0.22 -6.12
CA GLY A 76 21.31 1.17 -6.80
C GLY A 76 22.37 0.46 -7.64
N ALA A 77 23.05 -0.54 -7.05
CA ALA A 77 24.07 -1.34 -7.74
C ALA A 77 23.46 -2.14 -8.90
N ILE A 78 22.33 -2.82 -8.67
CA ILE A 78 21.64 -3.59 -9.72
C ILE A 78 21.26 -2.68 -10.90
N ALA A 79 20.67 -1.51 -10.61
CA ALA A 79 20.24 -0.59 -11.67
C ALA A 79 21.42 -0.01 -12.47
N ALA A 80 22.57 0.23 -11.82
CA ALA A 80 23.76 0.71 -12.48
C ALA A 80 24.44 -0.36 -13.37
N LEU A 81 24.52 -1.60 -12.86
CA LEU A 81 25.31 -2.66 -13.47
C LEU A 81 24.51 -3.50 -14.48
N SER A 82 23.18 -3.60 -14.32
CA SER A 82 22.36 -4.41 -15.22
C SER A 82 22.17 -3.76 -16.60
N PRO A 83 22.21 -4.55 -17.70
CA PRO A 83 21.70 -4.10 -18.99
C PRO A 83 20.21 -3.71 -18.87
N ARG A 84 19.79 -2.69 -19.66
CA ARG A 84 18.40 -2.19 -19.61
C ARG A 84 17.33 -3.30 -19.78
N PRO A 85 17.46 -4.22 -20.73
CA PRO A 85 16.48 -5.31 -20.88
C PRO A 85 16.33 -6.16 -19.61
N VAL A 86 17.46 -6.47 -18.95
CA VAL A 86 17.46 -7.23 -17.69
C VAL A 86 16.76 -6.43 -16.59
N LEU A 87 17.03 -5.12 -16.50
CA LEU A 87 16.40 -4.23 -15.53
C LEU A 87 14.87 -4.23 -15.69
N TYR A 88 14.35 -4.17 -16.90
CA TYR A 88 12.90 -4.25 -17.16
C TYR A 88 12.28 -5.56 -16.67
N TRP A 89 12.96 -6.70 -16.83
CA TRP A 89 12.50 -7.97 -16.28
C TRP A 89 12.52 -7.98 -14.75
N LEU A 90 13.50 -7.35 -14.13
CA LEU A 90 13.58 -7.23 -12.66
C LEU A 90 12.49 -6.31 -12.08
N LEU A 91 11.94 -5.38 -12.88
CA LEU A 91 10.80 -4.56 -12.45
C LEU A 91 9.51 -5.38 -12.28
N LEU A 92 9.36 -6.51 -12.96
CA LEU A 92 8.15 -7.33 -12.85
C LEU A 92 7.94 -7.89 -11.42
N PRO A 93 8.91 -8.60 -10.81
CA PRO A 93 8.78 -9.01 -9.41
C PRO A 93 8.75 -7.81 -8.43
N TYR A 94 9.42 -6.69 -8.73
CA TYR A 94 9.31 -5.47 -7.96
C TYR A 94 7.86 -4.96 -7.92
N PHE A 95 7.20 -4.83 -9.06
CA PHE A 95 5.79 -4.44 -9.12
C PHE A 95 4.88 -5.48 -8.47
N GLY A 96 5.19 -6.77 -8.61
CA GLY A 96 4.49 -7.83 -7.89
C GLY A 96 4.49 -7.61 -6.37
N TRP A 97 5.67 -7.27 -5.81
CA TRP A 97 5.78 -6.94 -4.39
C TRP A 97 5.03 -5.65 -4.04
N GLN A 98 5.12 -4.62 -4.88
CA GLN A 98 4.43 -3.35 -4.68
C GLN A 98 2.91 -3.53 -4.62
N PHE A 99 2.31 -4.23 -5.58
CA PHE A 99 0.86 -4.46 -5.59
C PHE A 99 0.41 -5.39 -4.46
N TYR A 100 1.24 -6.37 -4.10
CA TYR A 100 0.99 -7.17 -2.90
C TYR A 100 1.05 -6.32 -1.62
N HIS A 101 1.97 -5.36 -1.53
CA HIS A 101 2.02 -4.40 -0.42
C HIS A 101 0.74 -3.57 -0.35
N TYR A 102 0.20 -3.09 -1.47
CA TYR A 102 -1.10 -2.40 -1.50
C TYR A 102 -2.21 -3.26 -0.89
N GLN A 103 -2.27 -4.51 -1.26
CA GLN A 103 -3.28 -5.43 -0.70
C GLN A 103 -3.07 -5.70 0.80
N LYS A 104 -1.83 -5.72 1.28
CA LYS A 104 -1.55 -5.81 2.73
C LYS A 104 -2.05 -4.58 3.48
N GLN A 105 -1.93 -3.38 2.91
CA GLN A 105 -2.53 -2.17 3.48
C GLN A 105 -4.06 -2.28 3.52
N ASN A 106 -4.70 -2.72 2.44
CA ASN A 106 -6.15 -2.91 2.39
C ASN A 106 -6.66 -3.93 3.43
N LEU A 107 -5.91 -5.02 3.65
CA LEU A 107 -6.18 -5.95 4.76
C LEU A 107 -6.10 -5.23 6.12
N GLY A 108 -5.12 -4.35 6.31
CA GLY A 108 -4.98 -3.51 7.50
C GLY A 108 -6.16 -2.56 7.68
N ILE A 109 -6.59 -1.88 6.61
CA ILE A 109 -7.74 -0.97 6.61
C ILE A 109 -9.04 -1.71 6.98
N ALA A 110 -9.27 -2.90 6.40
CA ALA A 110 -10.43 -3.72 6.76
C ALA A 110 -10.41 -4.15 8.23
N ALA A 111 -9.23 -4.48 8.76
CA ALA A 111 -9.06 -4.82 10.18
C ALA A 111 -9.26 -3.61 11.11
N LEU A 112 -8.77 -2.43 10.73
CA LEU A 112 -9.01 -1.17 11.44
C LEU A 112 -10.50 -0.80 11.41
N ALA A 113 -11.19 -0.99 10.27
CA ALA A 113 -12.62 -0.75 10.16
C ALA A 113 -13.42 -1.67 11.10
N ALA A 114 -13.04 -2.95 11.19
CA ALA A 114 -13.67 -3.88 12.13
C ALA A 114 -13.49 -3.40 13.59
N SER A 115 -12.29 -2.93 13.94
CA SER A 115 -12.00 -2.37 15.28
C SER A 115 -12.79 -1.10 15.56
N ALA A 116 -12.79 -0.15 14.62
CA ALA A 116 -13.50 1.13 14.75
C ALA A 116 -15.02 0.95 14.85
N CYS A 117 -15.58 -0.01 14.12
CA CYS A 117 -17.00 -0.35 14.18
C CYS A 117 -17.34 -1.27 15.36
N ARG A 118 -16.37 -1.67 16.18
CA ARG A 118 -16.52 -2.58 17.33
C ARG A 118 -17.18 -3.92 16.96
N VAL A 119 -16.89 -4.42 15.75
CA VAL A 119 -17.37 -5.73 15.29
C VAL A 119 -16.31 -6.82 15.49
N ALA A 120 -16.71 -8.07 15.34
CA ALA A 120 -15.80 -9.21 15.42
C ALA A 120 -14.62 -9.03 14.45
N PRO A 121 -13.38 -9.37 14.84
CA PRO A 121 -12.22 -9.34 13.97
C PRO A 121 -12.43 -10.15 12.69
N LEU A 122 -11.65 -9.83 11.64
CA LEU A 122 -11.68 -10.61 10.40
C LEU A 122 -11.35 -12.07 10.68
N SER A 123 -12.18 -12.99 10.20
CA SER A 123 -11.96 -14.43 10.23
C SER A 123 -10.75 -14.82 9.37
N ARG A 124 -10.28 -16.06 9.51
CA ARG A 124 -9.21 -16.60 8.66
C ARG A 124 -9.62 -16.60 7.17
N ALA A 125 -10.86 -16.98 6.88
CA ALA A 125 -11.39 -17.03 5.52
C ALA A 125 -11.50 -15.64 4.89
N GLU A 126 -11.97 -14.63 5.63
CA GLU A 126 -12.03 -13.24 5.15
C GLU A 126 -10.64 -12.67 4.85
N ARG A 127 -9.65 -12.96 5.70
CA ARG A 127 -8.25 -12.55 5.46
C ARG A 127 -7.67 -13.28 4.26
N ALA A 128 -7.93 -14.59 4.12
CA ALA A 128 -7.47 -15.37 2.98
C ALA A 128 -8.09 -14.84 1.68
N ALA A 129 -9.40 -14.55 1.66
CA ALA A 129 -10.07 -13.98 0.51
C ALA A 129 -9.42 -12.65 0.05
N LEU A 130 -9.16 -11.72 0.99
CA LEU A 130 -8.44 -10.47 0.70
C LEU A 130 -7.05 -10.72 0.10
N GLN A 131 -6.28 -11.66 0.68
CA GLN A 131 -4.93 -11.96 0.21
C GLN A 131 -4.94 -12.62 -1.17
N VAL A 132 -5.83 -13.58 -1.40
CA VAL A 132 -5.97 -14.28 -2.68
C VAL A 132 -6.43 -13.33 -3.78
N ALA A 133 -7.39 -12.43 -3.50
CA ALA A 133 -7.80 -11.40 -4.44
C ALA A 133 -6.62 -10.50 -4.86
N GLY A 134 -5.77 -10.10 -3.91
CA GLY A 134 -4.57 -9.32 -4.23
C GLY A 134 -3.54 -10.10 -5.04
N LEU A 135 -3.28 -11.36 -4.69
CA LEU A 135 -2.36 -12.23 -5.44
C LEU A 135 -2.87 -12.49 -6.86
N ALA A 136 -4.19 -12.67 -7.04
CA ALA A 136 -4.80 -12.80 -8.37
C ALA A 136 -4.59 -11.52 -9.22
N ALA A 137 -4.73 -10.33 -8.62
CA ALA A 137 -4.44 -9.08 -9.32
C ALA A 137 -2.96 -8.96 -9.72
N VAL A 138 -2.02 -9.39 -8.85
CA VAL A 138 -0.59 -9.48 -9.19
C VAL A 138 -0.36 -10.46 -10.35
N GLY A 139 -1.01 -11.62 -10.34
CA GLY A 139 -0.95 -12.59 -11.44
C GLY A 139 -1.48 -12.02 -12.76
N ALA A 140 -2.57 -11.25 -12.72
CA ALA A 140 -3.12 -10.59 -13.91
C ALA A 140 -2.17 -9.50 -14.45
N LEU A 141 -1.48 -8.74 -13.60
CA LEU A 141 -0.46 -7.77 -14.02
C LEU A 141 0.76 -8.47 -14.63
N ALA A 142 1.19 -9.61 -14.07
CA ALA A 142 2.26 -10.42 -14.65
C ALA A 142 1.88 -10.98 -16.02
N ALA A 143 0.60 -11.35 -16.23
CA ALA A 143 0.08 -11.79 -17.53
C ALA A 143 -0.08 -10.63 -18.54
N ARG A 144 -0.17 -9.37 -18.06
CA ARG A 144 -0.31 -8.17 -18.90
C ARG A 144 0.68 -7.08 -18.50
N PRO A 145 2.00 -7.29 -18.69
CA PRO A 145 3.02 -6.32 -18.28
C PRO A 145 2.94 -4.96 -18.98
N SER A 146 2.19 -4.87 -20.09
CA SER A 146 1.86 -3.59 -20.74
C SER A 146 1.07 -2.64 -19.82
N GLN A 147 0.29 -3.14 -18.88
CA GLN A 147 -0.37 -2.32 -17.85
C GLN A 147 0.62 -1.69 -16.86
N LEU A 148 1.83 -2.23 -16.77
CA LEU A 148 2.93 -1.68 -15.97
C LEU A 148 3.83 -0.75 -16.82
N GLN A 149 3.46 -0.50 -18.08
CA GLN A 149 4.26 0.27 -19.05
C GLN A 149 5.69 -0.28 -19.24
N LEU A 150 5.86 -1.59 -19.01
CA LEU A 150 7.14 -2.25 -19.23
C LEU A 150 7.31 -2.61 -20.71
N PRO A 151 8.46 -2.27 -21.33
CA PRO A 151 8.73 -2.56 -22.76
C PRO A 151 9.02 -4.03 -23.06
N ILE A 152 8.65 -4.93 -22.15
CA ILE A 152 8.72 -6.40 -22.30
C ILE A 152 7.41 -7.01 -22.80
N GLY A 153 6.36 -6.21 -22.94
CA GLY A 153 5.01 -6.68 -23.29
C GLY A 153 4.95 -7.44 -24.62
N HIS A 154 5.75 -7.04 -25.63
CA HIS A 154 5.80 -7.71 -26.94
C HIS A 154 6.42 -9.11 -26.89
N VAL A 155 7.25 -9.43 -25.90
CA VAL A 155 7.85 -10.77 -25.74
C VAL A 155 6.81 -11.78 -25.24
N LEU A 156 5.76 -11.31 -24.57
CA LEU A 156 4.69 -12.13 -23.98
C LEU A 156 3.40 -12.12 -24.82
N HIS A 157 3.40 -11.46 -25.99
CA HIS A 157 2.23 -11.29 -26.86
C HIS A 157 1.98 -12.47 -27.84
N GLY A 158 2.47 -13.67 -27.55
CA GLY A 158 2.00 -14.87 -28.26
C GLY A 158 0.56 -15.23 -27.86
N PRO A 159 -0.10 -16.20 -28.52
CA PRO A 159 -1.46 -16.65 -28.20
C PRO A 159 -1.60 -17.25 -26.80
N GLY A 160 -0.51 -17.34 -26.03
CA GLY A 160 -0.44 -17.91 -24.69
C GLY A 160 -0.87 -17.06 -23.48
N PRO A 161 -0.88 -15.68 -23.50
CA PRO A 161 -1.16 -14.90 -22.27
C PRO A 161 -2.62 -14.90 -21.82
N GLN A 162 -3.55 -15.38 -22.65
CA GLN A 162 -4.98 -15.39 -22.28
C GLN A 162 -5.28 -16.40 -21.16
N ALA A 163 -4.64 -17.55 -21.16
CA ALA A 163 -4.87 -18.58 -20.15
C ALA A 163 -4.44 -18.14 -18.71
N PRO A 164 -3.24 -17.56 -18.49
CA PRO A 164 -2.86 -17.01 -17.20
C PRO A 164 -3.79 -15.88 -16.71
N LEU A 165 -4.21 -15.00 -17.63
CA LEU A 165 -5.15 -13.93 -17.29
C LEU A 165 -6.52 -14.47 -16.91
N LEU A 166 -7.05 -15.45 -17.67
CA LEU A 166 -8.31 -16.11 -17.34
C LEU A 166 -8.22 -16.81 -15.98
N ALA A 167 -7.15 -17.55 -15.72
CA ALA A 167 -6.93 -18.20 -14.43
C ALA A 167 -6.90 -17.18 -13.29
N ALA A 168 -6.16 -16.07 -13.42
CA ALA A 168 -6.13 -15.00 -12.45
C ALA A 168 -7.53 -14.38 -12.25
N SER A 169 -8.31 -14.19 -13.32
CA SER A 169 -9.68 -13.65 -13.26
C SER A 169 -10.63 -14.57 -12.50
N LEU A 170 -10.56 -15.87 -12.76
CA LEU A 170 -11.37 -16.88 -12.06
C LEU A 170 -11.00 -16.94 -10.57
N VAL A 171 -9.71 -16.93 -10.24
CA VAL A 171 -9.22 -16.90 -8.85
C VAL A 171 -9.67 -15.62 -8.15
N PHE A 172 -9.61 -14.47 -8.81
CA PHE A 172 -10.09 -13.19 -8.27
C PHE A 172 -11.58 -13.24 -7.99
N ALA A 173 -12.40 -13.68 -8.97
CA ALA A 173 -13.84 -13.80 -8.82
C ALA A 173 -14.23 -14.77 -7.67
N ALA A 174 -13.56 -15.91 -7.58
CA ALA A 174 -13.75 -16.88 -6.50
C ALA A 174 -13.39 -16.30 -5.13
N ALA A 175 -12.29 -15.54 -5.03
CA ALA A 175 -11.88 -14.87 -3.82
C ALA A 175 -12.89 -13.79 -3.39
N VAL A 176 -13.38 -12.98 -4.34
CA VAL A 176 -14.40 -11.95 -4.08
C VAL A 176 -15.72 -12.61 -3.64
N ALA A 177 -16.18 -13.64 -4.32
CA ALA A 177 -17.39 -14.38 -3.97
C ALA A 177 -17.26 -15.02 -2.56
N THR A 178 -16.11 -15.62 -2.26
CA THR A 178 -15.82 -16.20 -0.93
C THR A 178 -15.85 -15.13 0.15
N GLY A 179 -15.16 -14.02 -0.06
CA GLY A 179 -15.11 -12.92 0.91
C GLY A 179 -16.48 -12.28 1.13
N ALA A 180 -17.25 -12.04 0.07
CA ALA A 180 -18.60 -11.54 0.16
C ALA A 180 -19.53 -12.53 0.87
N GLY A 181 -19.40 -13.83 0.59
CA GLY A 181 -20.12 -14.89 1.27
C GLY A 181 -19.79 -14.97 2.77
N CYS A 182 -18.52 -14.82 3.15
CA CYS A 182 -18.13 -14.74 4.56
C CYS A 182 -18.75 -13.52 5.25
N LEU A 183 -18.73 -12.36 4.59
CA LEU A 183 -19.38 -11.15 5.09
C LEU A 183 -20.90 -11.36 5.26
N ALA A 184 -21.57 -11.98 4.28
CA ALA A 184 -23.00 -12.24 4.32
C ALA A 184 -23.40 -13.18 5.47
N ARG A 185 -22.51 -14.11 5.87
CA ARG A 185 -22.72 -15.02 7.00
C ARG A 185 -22.52 -14.40 8.37
N ARG A 186 -21.94 -13.19 8.46
CA ARG A 186 -21.85 -12.47 9.74
C ARG A 186 -23.25 -12.08 10.21
N GLY A 187 -23.52 -12.18 11.52
CA GLY A 187 -24.75 -11.66 12.10
C GLY A 187 -24.94 -10.16 11.83
N ARG A 188 -26.17 -9.67 11.77
CA ARG A 188 -26.49 -8.28 11.43
C ARG A 188 -25.72 -7.25 12.27
N ALA A 189 -25.56 -7.50 13.57
CA ALA A 189 -24.78 -6.63 14.47
C ALA A 189 -23.29 -6.51 14.10
N ASN A 190 -22.74 -7.47 13.36
CA ASN A 190 -21.35 -7.49 12.89
C ASN A 190 -21.19 -7.02 11.42
N ARG A 191 -22.24 -6.39 10.85
CA ARG A 191 -22.27 -5.89 9.48
C ARG A 191 -22.73 -4.43 9.39
N PRO A 192 -22.21 -3.50 10.21
CA PRO A 192 -22.53 -2.09 10.02
C PRO A 192 -22.01 -1.61 8.66
N ALA A 193 -22.73 -0.70 8.01
CA ALA A 193 -22.46 -0.23 6.64
C ALA A 193 -21.01 0.23 6.45
N GLY A 194 -20.45 0.96 7.42
CA GLY A 194 -19.07 1.44 7.35
C GLY A 194 -18.03 0.33 7.30
N PHE A 195 -18.22 -0.76 8.04
CA PHE A 195 -17.36 -1.94 7.97
C PHE A 195 -17.55 -2.68 6.64
N CYS A 196 -18.81 -2.92 6.22
CA CYS A 196 -19.10 -3.58 4.95
C CYS A 196 -18.46 -2.83 3.77
N ALA A 197 -18.62 -1.52 3.70
CA ALA A 197 -18.04 -0.70 2.64
C ALA A 197 -16.51 -0.80 2.64
N ALA A 198 -15.85 -0.66 3.79
CA ALA A 198 -14.39 -0.76 3.89
C ALA A 198 -13.88 -2.15 3.50
N TYR A 199 -14.55 -3.21 3.95
CA TYR A 199 -14.18 -4.59 3.63
C TYR A 199 -14.35 -4.91 2.14
N LEU A 200 -15.50 -4.58 1.56
CA LEU A 200 -15.80 -4.85 0.13
C LEU A 200 -14.89 -4.02 -0.79
N THR A 201 -14.65 -2.75 -0.48
CA THR A 201 -13.69 -1.92 -1.24
C THR A 201 -12.29 -2.50 -1.17
N SER A 202 -11.86 -2.98 0.01
CA SER A 202 -10.55 -3.63 0.17
C SER A 202 -10.46 -4.96 -0.58
N LEU A 203 -11.56 -5.73 -0.64
CA LEU A 203 -11.65 -7.01 -1.34
C LEU A 203 -11.61 -6.82 -2.85
N ALA A 204 -12.34 -5.82 -3.36
CA ALA A 204 -12.42 -5.48 -4.78
C ALA A 204 -11.29 -4.54 -5.25
N PHE A 205 -10.30 -4.22 -4.40
CA PHE A 205 -9.27 -3.23 -4.71
C PHE A 205 -8.56 -3.50 -6.05
N GLY A 206 -8.26 -4.76 -6.36
CA GLY A 206 -7.61 -5.15 -7.61
C GLY A 206 -8.51 -5.17 -8.86
N LEU A 207 -9.83 -4.91 -8.73
CA LEU A 207 -10.78 -5.00 -9.84
C LEU A 207 -10.39 -4.18 -11.08
N PRO A 208 -9.85 -2.95 -10.98
CA PRO A 208 -9.45 -2.16 -12.13
C PRO A 208 -8.43 -2.86 -13.05
N VAL A 209 -7.56 -3.72 -12.51
CA VAL A 209 -6.59 -4.50 -13.29
C VAL A 209 -7.29 -5.44 -14.28
N PHE A 210 -8.46 -5.96 -13.94
CA PHE A 210 -9.23 -6.87 -14.79
C PHE A 210 -10.19 -6.11 -15.72
N ALA A 211 -10.70 -4.95 -15.27
CA ALA A 211 -11.72 -4.20 -15.97
C ALA A 211 -11.19 -3.30 -17.09
N PHE A 212 -9.94 -2.82 -16.98
CA PHE A 212 -9.39 -1.83 -17.90
C PHE A 212 -8.11 -2.34 -18.57
N SER A 213 -7.91 -1.96 -19.84
CA SER A 213 -6.66 -2.18 -20.58
C SER A 213 -5.69 -1.02 -20.45
N SER A 214 -6.18 0.20 -20.18
CA SER A 214 -5.35 1.38 -19.97
C SER A 214 -4.52 1.24 -18.69
N PRO A 215 -3.17 1.46 -18.75
CA PRO A 215 -2.30 1.47 -17.58
C PRO A 215 -2.76 2.48 -16.52
N TYR A 216 -3.27 3.61 -16.96
CA TYR A 216 -3.71 4.67 -16.06
C TYR A 216 -5.02 4.33 -15.34
N ALA A 217 -6.01 3.84 -16.06
CA ALA A 217 -7.29 3.43 -15.47
C ALA A 217 -7.12 2.20 -14.54
N SER A 218 -6.20 1.29 -14.86
CA SER A 218 -6.00 0.05 -14.10
C SER A 218 -5.02 0.22 -12.93
N VAL A 219 -3.82 0.73 -13.19
CA VAL A 219 -2.68 0.72 -12.24
C VAL A 219 -2.53 2.06 -11.53
N ALA A 220 -2.62 3.18 -12.26
CA ALA A 220 -2.43 4.49 -11.67
C ALA A 220 -3.48 4.80 -10.59
N GLY A 221 -4.76 4.48 -10.84
CA GLY A 221 -5.83 4.64 -9.86
C GLY A 221 -5.56 3.90 -8.55
N LEU A 222 -5.01 2.68 -8.62
CA LEU A 222 -4.65 1.89 -7.44
C LEU A 222 -3.47 2.49 -6.69
N THR A 223 -2.47 3.00 -7.41
CA THR A 223 -1.30 3.68 -6.82
C THR A 223 -1.71 4.95 -6.09
N ILE A 224 -2.55 5.78 -6.72
CA ILE A 224 -3.11 7.00 -6.12
C ILE A 224 -3.94 6.65 -4.88
N ALA A 225 -4.85 5.67 -5.00
CA ALA A 225 -5.70 5.24 -3.89
C ALA A 225 -4.88 4.77 -2.68
N HIS A 226 -3.88 3.92 -2.91
CA HIS A 226 -2.98 3.42 -1.87
C HIS A 226 -2.23 4.55 -1.17
N GLY A 227 -1.64 5.46 -1.94
CA GLY A 227 -0.89 6.58 -1.37
C GLY A 227 -1.76 7.57 -0.59
N LEU A 228 -2.95 7.92 -1.11
CA LEU A 228 -3.89 8.79 -0.40
C LEU A 228 -4.42 8.16 0.89
N GLN A 229 -4.72 6.85 0.89
CA GLN A 229 -5.07 6.11 2.11
C GLN A 229 -3.95 6.19 3.14
N TYR A 230 -2.70 5.99 2.69
CA TYR A 230 -1.53 6.04 3.54
C TYR A 230 -1.31 7.44 4.14
N LEU A 231 -1.34 8.48 3.30
CA LEU A 231 -1.19 9.87 3.74
C LEU A 231 -2.29 10.28 4.72
N LEU A 232 -3.53 9.82 4.51
CA LEU A 232 -4.61 10.02 5.49
C LEU A 232 -4.24 9.40 6.84
N LEU A 233 -3.82 8.14 6.86
CA LEU A 233 -3.45 7.45 8.11
C LEU A 233 -2.24 8.12 8.79
N MET A 234 -1.22 8.50 8.01
CA MET A 234 -0.05 9.23 8.52
C MET A 234 -0.42 10.58 9.12
N SER A 235 -1.30 11.32 8.47
CA SER A 235 -1.79 12.62 8.96
C SER A 235 -2.58 12.47 10.27
N LEU A 236 -3.42 11.43 10.37
CA LEU A 236 -4.15 11.11 11.60
C LEU A 236 -3.19 10.71 12.73
N VAL A 237 -2.17 9.91 12.45
CA VAL A 237 -1.14 9.51 13.43
C VAL A 237 -0.29 10.70 13.84
N ALA A 238 0.16 11.52 12.89
CA ALA A 238 0.95 12.71 13.19
C ALA A 238 0.16 13.76 13.99
N GLY A 239 -1.11 13.92 13.66
CA GLY A 239 -2.02 14.85 14.34
C GLY A 239 -2.61 14.32 15.64
N GLY A 240 -2.51 13.01 15.91
CA GLY A 240 -3.08 12.36 17.08
C GLY A 240 -2.26 12.56 18.36
N GLY A 241 -2.87 12.35 19.51
CA GLY A 241 -2.19 12.36 20.82
C GLY A 241 -1.49 13.67 21.22
N ALA A 242 -1.60 14.72 20.41
CA ALA A 242 -1.00 16.02 20.68
C ALA A 242 -2.02 17.14 20.44
N GLY A 243 -1.98 18.20 21.25
CA GLY A 243 -2.80 19.40 21.10
C GLY A 243 -1.99 20.63 20.69
N GLY A 244 -2.68 21.65 20.20
CA GLY A 244 -2.12 22.98 19.94
C GLY A 244 -0.88 22.97 19.03
N MET A 245 0.14 23.73 19.40
CA MET A 245 1.37 23.92 18.64
C MET A 245 2.12 22.62 18.33
N ARG A 246 2.13 21.66 19.26
CA ARG A 246 2.82 20.37 19.03
C ARG A 246 2.20 19.59 17.85
N ARG A 247 0.88 19.64 17.71
CA ARG A 247 0.18 19.02 16.56
C ARG A 247 0.59 19.69 15.25
N LEU A 248 0.62 21.01 15.22
CA LEU A 248 1.03 21.76 14.02
C LEU A 248 2.47 21.45 13.62
N VAL A 249 3.41 21.45 14.56
CA VAL A 249 4.82 21.10 14.31
C VAL A 249 4.95 19.68 13.76
N ARG A 250 4.23 18.70 14.30
CA ARG A 250 4.27 17.29 13.82
C ARG A 250 3.71 17.16 12.40
N LEU A 251 2.60 17.85 12.11
CA LEU A 251 2.01 17.87 10.77
C LEU A 251 2.90 18.60 9.77
N ALA A 252 3.46 19.74 10.15
CA ALA A 252 4.43 20.47 9.32
C ALA A 252 5.67 19.62 9.01
N ALA A 253 6.22 18.93 10.00
CA ALA A 253 7.32 18.01 9.79
C ALA A 253 6.95 16.87 8.83
N LEU A 254 5.76 16.26 8.98
CA LEU A 254 5.26 15.25 8.04
C LEU A 254 5.15 15.81 6.61
N CYS A 255 4.53 16.98 6.43
CA CYS A 255 4.36 17.60 5.13
C CYS A 255 5.73 17.94 4.47
N ASN A 256 6.65 18.53 5.22
CA ASN A 256 7.98 18.87 4.66
C ASN A 256 8.76 17.62 4.26
N ILE A 257 8.81 16.59 5.11
CA ILE A 257 9.50 15.32 4.80
C ILE A 257 8.86 14.67 3.57
N ALA A 258 7.53 14.63 3.52
CA ALA A 258 6.80 14.02 2.42
C ALA A 258 7.02 14.76 1.10
N LEU A 259 6.94 16.09 1.09
CA LEU A 259 7.08 16.89 -0.13
C LEU A 259 8.53 16.96 -0.62
N ILE A 260 9.48 17.28 0.25
CA ILE A 260 10.89 17.37 -0.12
C ILE A 260 11.42 15.98 -0.54
N GLY A 261 11.20 14.98 0.30
CA GLY A 261 11.61 13.61 0.00
C GLY A 261 10.90 13.05 -1.23
N GLY A 262 9.60 13.34 -1.38
CA GLY A 262 8.81 12.96 -2.55
C GLY A 262 9.33 13.57 -3.84
N SER A 263 9.71 14.86 -3.83
CA SER A 263 10.31 15.52 -5.00
C SER A 263 11.64 14.88 -5.39
N LEU A 264 12.50 14.59 -4.42
CA LEU A 264 13.77 13.90 -4.67
C LEU A 264 13.55 12.50 -5.26
N LEU A 265 12.59 11.74 -4.72
CA LEU A 265 12.24 10.42 -5.24
C LEU A 265 11.63 10.48 -6.65
N SER A 266 10.82 11.51 -6.94
CA SER A 266 10.25 11.70 -8.28
C SER A 266 11.35 11.96 -9.31
N VAL A 267 12.27 12.89 -9.03
CA VAL A 267 13.42 13.15 -9.91
C VAL A 267 14.28 11.89 -10.11
N ALA A 268 14.46 11.09 -9.07
CA ALA A 268 15.22 9.85 -9.15
C ALA A 268 14.48 8.77 -9.97
N SER A 269 13.15 8.73 -9.95
CA SER A 269 12.35 7.76 -10.72
C SER A 269 12.48 7.92 -12.24
N ASP A 270 12.76 9.13 -12.72
CA ASP A 270 12.86 9.44 -14.14
C ASP A 270 14.21 9.02 -14.76
N GLN A 271 15.17 8.55 -13.94
CA GLN A 271 16.54 8.26 -14.37
C GLN A 271 16.75 6.86 -14.98
N ILE A 272 15.69 6.10 -15.26
CA ILE A 272 15.79 4.73 -15.80
C ILE A 272 16.52 4.70 -17.15
N ALA A 273 16.33 5.71 -18.01
CA ALA A 273 16.94 5.84 -19.32
C ALA A 273 18.34 6.47 -19.29
N ALA A 274 18.79 7.00 -18.15
CA ALA A 274 20.04 7.70 -17.99
C ALA A 274 21.27 6.78 -18.18
N ARG A 275 22.46 7.40 -18.20
CA ARG A 275 23.75 6.70 -18.11
C ARG A 275 23.86 5.91 -16.80
N PRO A 276 24.79 4.96 -16.65
CA PRO A 276 24.92 4.13 -15.45
C PRO A 276 24.88 4.91 -14.14
N ALA A 277 25.56 6.06 -14.06
CA ALA A 277 25.54 6.92 -12.88
C ALA A 277 24.13 7.45 -12.54
N GLY A 278 23.35 7.89 -13.55
CA GLY A 278 21.96 8.31 -13.34
C GLY A 278 21.06 7.15 -12.94
N ARG A 279 21.32 5.93 -13.46
CA ARG A 279 20.56 4.72 -13.08
C ARG A 279 20.75 4.33 -11.62
N ILE A 280 21.83 4.75 -10.96
CA ILE A 280 21.98 4.61 -9.50
C ILE A 280 20.81 5.33 -8.80
N LEU A 281 20.47 6.55 -9.21
CA LEU A 281 19.35 7.31 -8.64
C LEU A 281 18.02 6.57 -8.82
N PHE A 282 17.77 6.01 -10.02
CA PHE A 282 16.61 5.17 -10.26
C PHE A 282 16.59 3.94 -9.34
N GLY A 283 17.72 3.27 -9.16
CA GLY A 283 17.86 2.16 -8.22
C GLY A 283 17.62 2.58 -6.77
N LEU A 284 18.14 3.75 -6.36
CA LEU A 284 17.87 4.30 -5.02
C LEU A 284 16.38 4.60 -4.81
N PHE A 285 15.68 5.10 -5.84
CA PHE A 285 14.22 5.24 -5.81
C PHE A 285 13.54 3.88 -5.55
N LEU A 286 13.86 2.83 -6.33
CA LEU A 286 13.30 1.50 -6.13
C LEU A 286 13.63 0.95 -4.73
N GLY A 287 14.87 1.14 -4.28
CA GLY A 287 15.33 0.77 -2.94
C GLY A 287 14.53 1.48 -1.83
N ALA A 288 14.25 2.77 -2.01
CA ALA A 288 13.46 3.55 -1.06
C ALA A 288 12.01 3.05 -0.96
N VAL A 289 11.39 2.71 -2.09
CA VAL A 289 10.05 2.12 -2.12
C VAL A 289 10.04 0.76 -1.42
N MET A 290 11.01 -0.11 -1.68
CA MET A 290 11.12 -1.40 -0.99
C MET A 290 11.42 -1.23 0.51
N ALA A 291 12.26 -0.27 0.88
CA ALA A 291 12.55 0.07 2.27
C ALA A 291 11.28 0.55 3.01
N HIS A 292 10.46 1.38 2.36
CA HIS A 292 9.14 1.76 2.86
C HIS A 292 8.29 0.53 3.19
N PHE A 293 8.21 -0.48 2.30
CA PHE A 293 7.45 -1.71 2.56
C PHE A 293 7.94 -2.45 3.80
N VAL A 294 9.26 -2.55 3.99
CA VAL A 294 9.87 -3.23 5.15
C VAL A 294 9.59 -2.48 6.45
N ILE A 295 9.69 -1.15 6.44
CA ILE A 295 9.42 -0.30 7.60
C ILE A 295 7.94 -0.39 7.98
N ASP A 296 7.04 -0.26 7.01
CA ASP A 296 5.60 -0.33 7.20
C ASP A 296 5.15 -1.68 7.75
N ALA A 297 5.71 -2.77 7.22
CA ALA A 297 5.44 -4.12 7.73
C ALA A 297 5.81 -4.29 9.21
N GLY A 298 6.57 -3.37 9.78
CA GLY A 298 6.91 -3.31 11.21
C GLY A 298 6.04 -2.32 12.00
N VAL A 299 5.97 -1.05 11.54
CA VAL A 299 5.30 0.02 12.29
C VAL A 299 3.78 -0.15 12.34
N TRP A 300 3.17 -0.70 11.29
CA TRP A 300 1.72 -0.97 11.23
C TRP A 300 1.30 -2.35 11.73
N ARG A 301 2.22 -3.09 12.35
CA ARG A 301 1.98 -4.47 12.79
C ARG A 301 1.25 -4.53 14.13
N LEU A 302 -0.09 -4.41 14.10
CA LEU A 302 -0.95 -4.34 15.29
C LEU A 302 -0.93 -5.57 16.21
N ARG A 303 -0.31 -6.68 15.81
CA ARG A 303 -0.10 -7.84 16.68
C ARG A 303 1.08 -7.65 17.64
N ASP A 304 2.05 -6.76 17.31
CA ASP A 304 3.22 -6.48 18.11
C ASP A 304 2.87 -5.39 19.14
N ALA A 305 3.41 -5.52 20.35
CA ALA A 305 3.01 -4.70 21.49
C ALA A 305 3.29 -3.20 21.27
N PHE A 306 4.51 -2.85 20.81
CA PHE A 306 4.90 -1.45 20.63
C PHE A 306 4.07 -0.75 19.52
N PRO A 307 3.99 -1.27 18.27
CA PRO A 307 3.20 -0.63 17.23
C PRO A 307 1.74 -0.46 17.64
N ARG A 308 1.15 -1.47 18.27
CA ARG A 308 -0.23 -1.40 18.76
C ARG A 308 -0.41 -0.31 19.81
N ALA A 309 0.46 -0.25 20.81
CA ALA A 309 0.36 0.77 21.87
C ALA A 309 0.57 2.18 21.31
N PHE A 310 1.56 2.36 20.44
CA PHE A 310 1.84 3.63 19.78
C PHE A 310 0.64 4.11 18.95
N LEU A 311 0.10 3.25 18.08
CA LEU A 311 -1.03 3.61 17.22
C LEU A 311 -2.33 3.83 18.03
N ALA A 312 -2.58 3.03 19.07
CA ALA A 312 -3.73 3.23 19.94
C ALA A 312 -3.67 4.57 20.69
N ALA A 313 -2.48 5.02 21.09
CA ALA A 313 -2.31 6.33 21.71
C ALA A 313 -2.56 7.51 20.75
N GLN A 314 -2.29 7.31 19.45
CA GLN A 314 -2.54 8.34 18.42
C GLN A 314 -3.99 8.27 17.86
N LEU A 315 -4.58 7.09 17.83
CA LEU A 315 -5.86 6.79 17.17
C LEU A 315 -6.80 6.01 18.11
N PRO A 316 -7.12 6.57 19.31
CA PRO A 316 -7.91 5.86 20.33
C PRO A 316 -9.33 5.51 19.85
N TYR A 317 -9.88 6.27 18.91
CA TYR A 317 -11.19 6.02 18.31
C TYR A 317 -11.19 4.88 17.27
N LEU A 318 -10.04 4.53 16.69
CA LEU A 318 -9.88 3.39 15.78
C LEU A 318 -9.41 2.13 16.52
N LEU A 319 -8.59 2.31 17.54
CA LEU A 319 -7.96 1.24 18.31
C LEU A 319 -8.25 1.44 19.80
N PRO A 320 -9.46 1.10 20.28
CA PRO A 320 -9.77 1.21 21.67
C PRO A 320 -8.82 0.34 22.54
N PRO A 321 -8.51 0.78 23.76
CA PRO A 321 -7.72 -0.02 24.70
C PRO A 321 -8.35 -1.41 24.83
N ARG A 322 -7.54 -2.48 24.82
CA ARG A 322 -8.03 -3.78 25.25
C ARG A 322 -8.40 -3.65 26.71
N THR A 323 -9.69 -3.72 27.02
CA THR A 323 -10.11 -4.05 28.38
C THR A 323 -9.44 -5.39 28.72
N VAL A 324 -8.44 -5.36 29.57
CA VAL A 324 -7.91 -6.57 30.18
C VAL A 324 -9.12 -7.13 30.94
N ARG A 325 -9.73 -8.21 30.41
CA ARG A 325 -10.62 -9.02 31.22
C ARG A 325 -9.74 -9.55 32.34
N SER A 326 -9.82 -8.91 33.49
CA SER A 326 -9.30 -9.46 34.74
C SER A 326 -9.85 -10.89 34.85
N PRO A 327 -9.02 -11.91 34.99
CA PRO A 327 -9.52 -13.21 35.36
C PRO A 327 -10.14 -13.01 36.74
N ILE A 328 -11.48 -12.95 36.81
CA ILE A 328 -12.18 -13.07 38.09
C ILE A 328 -11.82 -14.46 38.59
N HIS A 329 -10.84 -14.54 39.47
CA HIS A 329 -10.66 -15.67 40.37
C HIS A 329 -11.98 -15.78 41.13
N ARG A 330 -12.86 -16.64 40.66
CA ARG A 330 -13.89 -17.22 41.54
C ARG A 330 -13.14 -18.13 42.49
N LEU A 331 -12.85 -17.59 43.67
CA LEU A 331 -12.51 -18.43 44.82
C LEU A 331 -13.77 -19.27 45.10
N PRO A 332 -13.65 -20.60 45.22
CA PRO A 332 -14.76 -21.40 45.71
C PRO A 332 -14.96 -21.07 47.19
N ILE A 333 -16.23 -20.80 47.55
CA ILE A 333 -16.73 -20.79 48.94
C ILE A 333 -16.91 -22.22 49.36
#